data_d018182d5b4c5fc1e506860079212719
#
_entry.id   d018182d5b4c5fc1e506860079212719
#
_cell.length_a   1.000
_cell.length_b   1.000
_cell.length_c   1.000
_cell.angle_alpha   90.00
_cell.angle_beta   90.00
_cell.angle_gamma   90.00
#
_symmetry.space_group_name_H-M   'P 1'
#
loop_
_entity.id
_entity.type
_entity.pdbx_description
1 polymer ?
#
loop_
_entity_poly.entity_id
_entity_poly.type
_entity_poly.pdbx_seq_one_letter_code
_entity_poly.pdbx_strand_id
1 'polypeptide(L)'
;EVCVRLRASQRNLSVFPVESSYALEHDYMDTTFRNMYAGLVSFMEASKERRELLLGRRKPVFDKTILAKISQSTDDFERVAIKAMAAEDYFLLVGPPGTGKTSRALRRMVECFYSQIETQILLLAYTNRAVDEICGSLESISPRIDYIRIGSELSCDERYRGRLAENVLSPYVKRKDVRER
;
A
#
# COMPACT_ATOMS: atom_id res chain seq x y z
N GLU A 1 22.55 9.93 -29.63
CA GLU A 1 22.25 11.26 -29.07
C GLU A 1 21.30 11.09 -27.88
N VAL A 2 21.66 11.65 -26.73
CA VAL A 2 20.82 11.56 -25.50
C VAL A 2 20.19 12.92 -25.30
N CYS A 3 18.86 12.99 -25.29
CA CYS A 3 18.13 14.21 -25.02
C CYS A 3 17.65 14.23 -23.56
N VAL A 4 18.05 15.23 -22.81
CA VAL A 4 17.68 15.42 -21.40
C VAL A 4 16.70 16.57 -21.27
N ARG A 5 15.54 16.32 -20.65
CA ARG A 5 14.56 17.35 -20.34
C ARG A 5 14.60 17.66 -18.85
N LEU A 6 14.91 18.91 -18.50
CA LEU A 6 14.89 19.36 -17.11
C LEU A 6 13.44 19.53 -16.60
N ARG A 7 13.19 19.15 -15.35
CA ARG A 7 11.87 19.31 -14.69
C ARG A 7 11.52 20.76 -14.42
N ALA A 8 12.54 21.61 -14.21
CA ALA A 8 12.37 23.03 -13.95
C ALA A 8 13.15 23.83 -14.96
N SER A 9 12.65 25.03 -15.30
CA SER A 9 13.37 25.97 -16.15
C SER A 9 14.67 26.39 -15.51
N GLN A 10 15.79 26.08 -16.14
CA GLN A 10 17.12 26.49 -15.69
C GLN A 10 17.52 27.81 -16.39
N ARG A 11 17.66 28.89 -15.62
CA ARG A 11 18.05 30.19 -16.13
C ARG A 11 19.57 30.41 -16.15
N ASN A 12 20.30 29.62 -15.37
CA ASN A 12 21.76 29.72 -15.27
C ASN A 12 22.42 28.71 -16.23
N LEU A 13 22.86 29.17 -17.39
CA LEU A 13 23.54 28.36 -18.39
C LEU A 13 24.95 27.92 -17.97
N SER A 14 25.56 28.57 -16.98
CA SER A 14 26.88 28.20 -16.47
C SER A 14 26.89 26.86 -15.71
N VAL A 15 25.72 26.32 -15.39
CA VAL A 15 25.58 24.97 -14.80
C VAL A 15 26.01 23.85 -15.75
N PHE A 16 26.00 24.15 -17.08
CA PHE A 16 26.41 23.21 -18.13
C PHE A 16 27.53 23.79 -18.98
N PRO A 17 28.77 23.89 -18.49
CA PRO A 17 29.91 24.36 -19.29
C PRO A 17 30.13 23.41 -20.47
N VAL A 18 30.38 24.00 -21.66
CA VAL A 18 30.51 23.26 -22.92
C VAL A 18 31.71 22.28 -22.92
N GLU A 19 32.75 22.60 -22.14
CA GLU A 19 33.98 21.79 -22.08
C GLU A 19 33.94 20.69 -20.96
N SER A 20 32.81 20.50 -20.30
CA SER A 20 32.69 19.53 -19.22
C SER A 20 32.19 18.19 -19.71
N SER A 21 32.69 17.12 -19.12
CA SER A 21 32.12 15.75 -19.28
C SER A 21 31.01 15.58 -18.28
N TYR A 22 29.90 15.00 -18.74
CA TYR A 22 28.73 14.74 -17.91
C TYR A 22 28.48 13.23 -17.84
N ALA A 23 28.10 12.73 -16.68
CA ALA A 23 27.61 11.38 -16.50
C ALA A 23 26.12 11.41 -16.17
N LEU A 24 25.36 10.45 -16.69
CA LEU A 24 23.98 10.18 -16.26
C LEU A 24 24.03 9.14 -15.18
N GLU A 25 23.67 9.53 -13.98
CA GLU A 25 23.47 8.61 -12.87
C GLU A 25 21.98 8.39 -12.66
N HIS A 26 21.62 7.18 -12.27
CA HIS A 26 20.24 6.90 -11.88
C HIS A 26 19.94 7.65 -10.59
N ASP A 27 19.04 8.61 -10.66
CA ASP A 27 18.59 9.35 -9.48
C ASP A 27 17.72 8.45 -8.60
N TYR A 28 18.32 7.92 -7.55
CA TYR A 28 17.58 7.23 -6.49
C TYR A 28 16.91 8.22 -5.53
N MET A 29 17.07 9.49 -5.83
CA MET A 29 16.71 10.55 -4.92
C MET A 29 15.26 10.91 -5.03
N ASP A 30 14.76 11.23 -3.91
CA ASP A 30 13.83 12.25 -3.52
C ASP A 30 12.37 11.90 -3.30
N THR A 31 11.77 10.95 -3.96
CA THR A 31 10.36 10.64 -3.61
C THR A 31 10.26 10.05 -2.21
N THR A 32 11.24 9.25 -1.80
CA THR A 32 11.27 8.63 -0.47
C THR A 32 11.47 9.66 0.62
N PHE A 33 12.48 10.53 0.49
CA PHE A 33 12.73 11.58 1.48
C PHE A 33 11.60 12.60 1.54
N ARG A 34 11.08 13.01 0.40
CA ARG A 34 9.92 13.91 0.35
C ARG A 34 8.72 13.34 1.11
N ASN A 35 8.42 12.07 0.89
CA ASN A 35 7.32 11.39 1.58
C ASN A 35 7.59 11.23 3.08
N MET A 36 8.84 10.96 3.47
CA MET A 36 9.26 10.91 4.87
C MET A 36 9.09 12.28 5.56
N TYR A 37 9.52 13.37 4.93
CA TYR A 37 9.33 14.72 5.47
C TYR A 37 7.84 15.08 5.56
N ALA A 38 7.05 14.78 4.53
CA ALA A 38 5.61 15.00 4.57
C ALA A 38 4.95 14.21 5.71
N GLY A 39 5.36 12.95 5.91
CA GLY A 39 4.91 12.14 7.02
C GLY A 39 5.28 12.71 8.39
N LEU A 40 6.50 13.26 8.52
CA LEU A 40 6.94 13.91 9.76
C LEU A 40 6.13 15.19 10.05
N VAL A 41 5.87 16.01 9.04
CA VAL A 41 5.00 17.19 9.18
C VAL A 41 3.60 16.77 9.60
N SER A 42 3.00 15.79 8.93
CA SER A 42 1.69 15.25 9.30
C SER A 42 1.65 14.69 10.72
N PHE A 43 2.75 14.07 11.17
CA PHE A 43 2.87 13.61 12.55
C PHE A 43 2.90 14.80 13.54
N MET A 44 3.63 15.88 13.23
CA MET A 44 3.70 17.07 14.08
C MET A 44 2.34 17.78 14.19
N GLU A 45 1.56 17.79 13.12
CA GLU A 45 0.21 18.37 13.06
C GLU A 45 -0.88 17.46 13.64
N ALA A 46 -0.60 16.17 13.84
CA ALA A 46 -1.56 15.24 14.40
C ALA A 46 -1.94 15.59 15.85
N SER A 47 -3.12 15.12 16.28
CA SER A 47 -3.57 15.31 17.67
C SER A 47 -2.59 14.71 18.69
N LYS A 48 -2.59 15.23 19.91
CA LYS A 48 -1.73 14.73 20.98
C LYS A 48 -1.93 13.23 21.21
N GLU A 49 -3.17 12.77 21.24
CA GLU A 49 -3.53 11.36 21.45
C GLU A 49 -2.94 10.47 20.38
N ARG A 50 -3.00 10.92 19.10
CA ARG A 50 -2.44 10.17 17.98
C ARG A 50 -0.92 10.12 18.01
N ARG A 51 -0.28 11.23 18.37
CA ARG A 51 1.19 11.26 18.56
C ARG A 51 1.64 10.35 19.67
N GLU A 52 0.96 10.36 20.82
CA GLU A 52 1.29 9.48 21.95
C GLU A 52 1.11 8.01 21.64
N LEU A 53 0.07 7.67 20.84
CA LEU A 53 -0.15 6.34 20.34
C LEU A 53 1.01 5.87 19.43
N LEU A 54 1.39 6.71 18.44
CA LEU A 54 2.47 6.39 17.50
C LEU A 54 3.86 6.32 18.17
N LEU A 55 4.07 7.09 19.25
CA LEU A 55 5.28 7.04 20.06
C LEU A 55 5.29 5.89 21.10
N GLY A 56 4.23 5.08 21.14
CA GLY A 56 4.10 3.98 22.11
C GLY A 56 3.86 4.43 23.54
N ARG A 57 3.54 5.71 23.77
CA ARG A 57 3.22 6.25 25.11
C ARG A 57 1.79 5.93 25.53
N ARG A 58 0.90 5.72 24.57
CA ARG A 58 -0.45 5.18 24.74
C ARG A 58 -0.51 3.79 24.08
N LYS A 59 -1.10 2.82 24.77
CA LYS A 59 -1.35 1.49 24.18
C LYS A 59 -2.52 1.55 23.21
N PRO A 60 -2.47 0.77 22.11
CA PRO A 60 -3.62 0.62 21.21
C PRO A 60 -4.80 -0.03 21.95
N VAL A 61 -6.00 0.36 21.56
CA VAL A 61 -7.26 -0.16 22.10
C VAL A 61 -7.72 -1.33 21.26
N PHE A 62 -8.34 -2.29 21.91
CA PHE A 62 -8.91 -3.49 21.28
C PHE A 62 -10.33 -3.73 21.76
N ASP A 63 -11.22 -4.08 20.84
CA ASP A 63 -12.57 -4.53 21.17
C ASP A 63 -12.52 -5.89 21.89
N LYS A 64 -12.94 -5.89 23.14
CA LYS A 64 -12.92 -7.08 24.01
C LYS A 64 -13.91 -8.14 23.54
N THR A 65 -15.01 -7.74 22.88
CA THR A 65 -16.05 -8.67 22.41
C THR A 65 -15.52 -9.49 21.23
N ILE A 66 -14.77 -8.84 20.33
CA ILE A 66 -14.11 -9.53 19.21
C ILE A 66 -12.97 -10.40 19.74
N LEU A 67 -12.15 -9.90 20.68
CA LEU A 67 -11.07 -10.69 21.27
C LEU A 67 -11.54 -11.97 21.96
N ALA A 68 -12.73 -11.99 22.55
CA ALA A 68 -13.27 -13.16 23.20
C ALA A 68 -13.43 -14.36 22.23
N LYS A 69 -13.58 -14.10 20.93
CA LYS A 69 -13.67 -15.14 19.90
C LYS A 69 -12.37 -15.92 19.70
N ILE A 70 -11.23 -15.40 20.15
CA ILE A 70 -9.92 -16.07 20.03
C ILE A 70 -9.90 -17.42 20.72
N SER A 71 -10.58 -17.55 21.86
CA SER A 71 -10.65 -18.80 22.61
C SER A 71 -11.36 -19.94 21.85
N GLN A 72 -12.16 -19.60 20.86
CA GLN A 72 -12.91 -20.55 20.03
C GLN A 72 -12.12 -21.01 18.79
N SER A 73 -11.05 -20.31 18.43
CA SER A 73 -10.25 -20.65 17.27
C SER A 73 -9.07 -21.54 17.62
N THR A 74 -8.84 -22.57 16.80
CA THR A 74 -7.69 -23.48 16.87
C THR A 74 -6.59 -23.12 15.88
N ASP A 75 -6.89 -22.28 14.86
CA ASP A 75 -5.95 -21.85 13.84
C ASP A 75 -5.23 -20.57 14.26
N ASP A 76 -3.91 -20.59 14.25
CA ASP A 76 -3.09 -19.44 14.61
C ASP A 76 -3.27 -18.23 13.66
N PHE A 77 -3.51 -18.47 12.37
CA PHE A 77 -3.76 -17.39 11.40
C PHE A 77 -5.15 -16.78 11.60
N GLU A 78 -6.13 -17.56 12.00
CA GLU A 78 -7.43 -17.05 12.38
C GLU A 78 -7.35 -16.21 13.67
N ARG A 79 -6.59 -16.65 14.67
CA ARG A 79 -6.32 -15.85 15.87
C ARG A 79 -5.66 -14.52 15.57
N VAL A 80 -4.71 -14.49 14.60
CA VAL A 80 -4.09 -13.26 14.11
C VAL A 80 -5.13 -12.35 13.45
N ALA A 81 -6.00 -12.90 12.60
CA ALA A 81 -7.06 -12.14 11.94
C ALA A 81 -8.06 -11.55 12.96
N ILE A 82 -8.48 -12.32 13.96
CA ILE A 82 -9.37 -11.85 15.03
C ILE A 82 -8.71 -10.69 15.79
N LYS A 83 -7.41 -10.79 16.13
CA LYS A 83 -6.68 -9.69 16.77
C LYS A 83 -6.62 -8.43 15.90
N ALA A 84 -6.38 -8.59 14.61
CA ALA A 84 -6.37 -7.48 13.67
C ALA A 84 -7.74 -6.81 13.58
N MET A 85 -8.83 -7.60 13.54
CA MET A 85 -10.20 -7.08 13.52
C MET A 85 -10.60 -6.38 14.82
N ALA A 86 -10.08 -6.84 15.94
CA ALA A 86 -10.35 -6.25 17.25
C ALA A 86 -9.59 -4.94 17.49
N ALA A 87 -8.55 -4.65 16.70
CA ALA A 87 -7.75 -3.45 16.88
C ALA A 87 -8.50 -2.21 16.38
N GLU A 88 -8.73 -1.25 17.27
CA GLU A 88 -9.41 0.01 16.95
C GLU A 88 -8.44 1.07 16.42
N ASP A 89 -7.17 1.00 16.82
CA ASP A 89 -6.15 1.97 16.43
C ASP A 89 -5.23 1.39 15.33
N TYR A 90 -4.42 0.37 15.66
CA TYR A 90 -3.55 -0.35 14.74
C TYR A 90 -3.18 -1.74 15.28
N PHE A 91 -2.75 -2.60 14.39
CA PHE A 91 -2.23 -3.93 14.70
C PHE A 91 -0.90 -4.15 13.98
N LEU A 92 0.12 -4.62 14.70
CA LEU A 92 1.42 -4.96 14.14
C LEU A 92 1.64 -6.47 14.14
N LEU A 93 1.86 -7.03 12.96
CA LEU A 93 2.23 -8.42 12.79
C LEU A 93 3.70 -8.52 12.40
N VAL A 94 4.52 -9.01 13.31
CA VAL A 94 5.96 -9.24 13.09
C VAL A 94 6.20 -10.74 12.91
N GLY A 95 7.02 -11.08 11.93
CA GLY A 95 7.42 -12.47 11.69
C GLY A 95 8.58 -12.55 10.70
N PRO A 96 9.48 -13.55 10.84
CA PRO A 96 10.58 -13.78 9.90
C PRO A 96 10.09 -14.03 8.48
N PRO A 97 10.97 -13.96 7.47
CA PRO A 97 10.66 -14.44 6.12
C PRO A 97 10.18 -15.90 6.13
N GLY A 98 9.26 -16.25 5.24
CA GLY A 98 8.74 -17.61 5.11
C GLY A 98 7.68 -18.04 6.13
N THR A 99 7.32 -17.23 7.11
CA THR A 99 6.31 -17.58 8.13
C THR A 99 4.85 -17.47 7.66
N GLY A 100 4.61 -17.17 6.38
CA GLY A 100 3.26 -17.07 5.83
C GLY A 100 2.54 -15.75 6.09
N LYS A 101 3.28 -14.67 6.40
CA LYS A 101 2.66 -13.35 6.63
C LYS A 101 1.76 -12.90 5.47
N THR A 102 2.25 -12.96 4.24
CA THR A 102 1.49 -12.54 3.06
C THR A 102 0.53 -13.64 2.59
N SER A 103 1.02 -14.85 2.43
CA SER A 103 0.25 -15.94 1.83
C SER A 103 -0.86 -16.51 2.73
N ARG A 104 -0.75 -16.40 4.05
CA ARG A 104 -1.70 -16.98 5.01
C ARG A 104 -2.30 -15.93 5.94
N ALA A 105 -1.48 -15.17 6.69
CA ALA A 105 -2.00 -14.23 7.67
C ALA A 105 -2.74 -13.05 7.00
N LEU A 106 -2.12 -12.38 6.01
CA LEU A 106 -2.76 -11.29 5.28
C LEU A 106 -4.02 -11.76 4.56
N ARG A 107 -3.92 -12.90 3.88
CA ARG A 107 -5.07 -13.52 3.22
C ARG A 107 -6.23 -13.72 4.19
N ARG A 108 -5.98 -14.33 5.37
CA ARG A 108 -7.02 -14.59 6.37
C ARG A 108 -7.60 -13.29 6.94
N MET A 109 -6.76 -12.27 7.17
CA MET A 109 -7.26 -10.95 7.56
C MET A 109 -8.19 -10.36 6.50
N VAL A 110 -7.79 -10.40 5.22
CA VAL A 110 -8.62 -9.88 4.12
C VAL A 110 -9.94 -10.64 4.02
N GLU A 111 -9.95 -11.96 4.11
CA GLU A 111 -11.17 -12.79 4.14
C GLU A 111 -12.14 -12.31 5.24
N CYS A 112 -11.62 -12.09 6.46
CA CYS A 112 -12.42 -11.64 7.58
C CYS A 112 -12.97 -10.22 7.41
N PHE A 113 -12.14 -9.29 6.93
CA PHE A 113 -12.59 -7.91 6.71
C PHE A 113 -13.54 -7.78 5.51
N TYR A 114 -13.29 -8.50 4.43
CA TYR A 114 -14.13 -8.47 3.22
C TYR A 114 -15.52 -9.05 3.46
N SER A 115 -15.66 -9.94 4.44
CA SER A 115 -16.97 -10.49 4.82
C SER A 115 -17.85 -9.47 5.55
N GLN A 116 -17.29 -8.34 5.99
CA GLN A 116 -18.05 -7.27 6.62
C GLN A 116 -18.64 -6.34 5.55
N ILE A 117 -19.90 -5.99 5.71
CA ILE A 117 -20.61 -5.07 4.81
C ILE A 117 -19.95 -3.68 4.92
N GLU A 118 -19.75 -3.01 3.77
CA GLU A 118 -19.22 -1.65 3.66
C GLU A 118 -17.73 -1.45 4.04
N THR A 119 -16.97 -2.52 4.18
CA THR A 119 -15.54 -2.40 4.46
C THR A 119 -14.74 -2.14 3.18
N GLN A 120 -13.96 -1.07 3.18
CA GLN A 120 -12.96 -0.79 2.15
C GLN A 120 -11.59 -1.21 2.67
N ILE A 121 -10.84 -1.98 1.85
CA ILE A 121 -9.53 -2.49 2.22
C ILE A 121 -8.50 -1.91 1.25
N LEU A 122 -7.50 -1.20 1.79
CA LEU A 122 -6.34 -0.73 1.04
C LEU A 122 -5.13 -1.56 1.43
N LEU A 123 -4.53 -2.25 0.46
CA LEU A 123 -3.32 -3.04 0.63
C LEU A 123 -2.13 -2.32 -0.01
N LEU A 124 -1.08 -2.10 0.76
CA LEU A 124 0.11 -1.38 0.34
C LEU A 124 1.35 -2.25 0.50
N ALA A 125 2.27 -2.16 -0.45
CA ALA A 125 3.58 -2.77 -0.34
C ALA A 125 4.66 -1.84 -0.91
N TYR A 126 5.91 -2.04 -0.50
CA TYR A 126 7.03 -1.20 -0.89
C TYR A 126 7.48 -1.42 -2.35
N THR A 127 7.29 -2.63 -2.88
CA THR A 127 7.70 -2.98 -4.25
C THR A 127 6.53 -3.51 -5.07
N ASN A 128 6.58 -3.31 -6.40
CA ASN A 128 5.60 -3.87 -7.32
C ASN A 128 5.50 -5.39 -7.23
N ARG A 129 6.63 -6.08 -7.06
CA ARG A 129 6.65 -7.53 -6.86
C ARG A 129 5.88 -7.95 -5.61
N ALA A 130 6.02 -7.23 -4.50
CA ALA A 130 5.26 -7.52 -3.29
C ALA A 130 3.76 -7.23 -3.46
N VAL A 131 3.39 -6.22 -4.27
CA VAL A 131 1.99 -5.99 -4.66
C VAL A 131 1.46 -7.17 -5.48
N ASP A 132 2.24 -7.70 -6.41
CA ASP A 132 1.84 -8.86 -7.22
C ASP A 132 1.72 -10.14 -6.38
N GLU A 133 2.57 -10.33 -5.36
CA GLU A 133 2.43 -11.41 -4.39
C GLU A 133 1.13 -11.28 -3.56
N ILE A 134 0.74 -10.06 -3.19
CA ILE A 134 -0.56 -9.78 -2.55
C ILE A 134 -1.70 -10.15 -3.51
N CYS A 135 -1.65 -9.71 -4.77
CA CYS A 135 -2.66 -10.07 -5.77
C CYS A 135 -2.83 -11.59 -5.88
N GLY A 136 -1.72 -12.34 -5.93
CA GLY A 136 -1.76 -13.81 -5.96
C GLY A 136 -2.41 -14.41 -4.72
N SER A 137 -2.18 -13.82 -3.55
CA SER A 137 -2.83 -14.24 -2.31
C SER A 137 -4.34 -13.98 -2.34
N LEU A 138 -4.78 -12.84 -2.89
CA LEU A 138 -6.19 -12.49 -3.02
C LEU A 138 -6.93 -13.43 -3.99
N GLU A 139 -6.30 -13.78 -5.12
CA GLU A 139 -6.91 -14.69 -6.10
C GLU A 139 -7.09 -16.13 -5.59
N SER A 140 -6.39 -16.50 -4.52
CA SER A 140 -6.54 -17.77 -3.85
C SER A 140 -7.71 -17.84 -2.86
N ILE A 141 -8.41 -16.72 -2.62
CA ILE A 141 -9.56 -16.64 -1.70
C ILE A 141 -10.82 -17.13 -2.40
N SER A 142 -11.64 -17.89 -1.66
CA SER A 142 -12.95 -18.39 -2.13
C SER A 142 -14.05 -18.02 -1.12
N PRO A 143 -15.17 -17.38 -1.52
CA PRO A 143 -15.47 -16.92 -2.90
C PRO A 143 -14.51 -15.82 -3.36
N ARG A 144 -14.42 -15.63 -4.67
CA ARG A 144 -13.47 -14.67 -5.28
C ARG A 144 -13.73 -13.25 -4.80
N ILE A 145 -12.66 -12.58 -4.40
CA ILE A 145 -12.68 -11.16 -4.00
C ILE A 145 -12.45 -10.28 -5.22
N ASP A 146 -13.25 -9.22 -5.36
CA ASP A 146 -13.00 -8.19 -6.37
C ASP A 146 -12.04 -7.15 -5.82
N TYR A 147 -11.01 -6.86 -6.62
CA TYR A 147 -10.00 -5.86 -6.28
C TYR A 147 -9.49 -5.14 -7.52
N ILE A 148 -8.91 -3.97 -7.31
CA ILE A 148 -8.25 -3.16 -8.32
C ILE A 148 -6.78 -3.03 -7.94
N ARG A 149 -5.87 -3.29 -8.88
CA ARG A 149 -4.44 -3.03 -8.75
C ARG A 149 -4.12 -1.63 -9.26
N ILE A 150 -3.49 -0.81 -8.45
CA ILE A 150 -3.02 0.52 -8.84
C ILE A 150 -1.52 0.39 -9.17
N GLY A 151 -1.12 0.91 -10.33
CA GLY A 151 0.26 0.90 -10.80
C GLY A 151 0.37 0.92 -12.31
N SER A 152 1.60 0.91 -12.84
CA SER A 152 1.88 0.89 -14.27
C SER A 152 1.83 -0.52 -14.83
N GLU A 153 1.37 -0.67 -16.06
CA GLU A 153 1.40 -1.94 -16.79
C GLU A 153 2.83 -2.50 -16.94
N LEU A 154 3.83 -1.63 -17.12
CA LEU A 154 5.23 -2.01 -17.25
C LEU A 154 5.82 -2.66 -15.99
N SER A 155 5.25 -2.36 -14.84
CA SER A 155 5.71 -2.85 -13.52
C SER A 155 4.78 -3.89 -12.89
N CYS A 156 3.79 -4.36 -13.65
CA CYS A 156 2.78 -5.33 -13.24
C CYS A 156 3.05 -6.69 -13.88
N ASP A 157 2.96 -7.76 -13.11
CA ASP A 157 2.96 -9.12 -13.66
C ASP A 157 1.79 -9.30 -14.64
N GLU A 158 2.02 -9.99 -15.76
CA GLU A 158 1.01 -10.21 -16.82
C GLU A 158 -0.29 -10.79 -16.30
N ARG A 159 -0.21 -11.67 -15.32
CA ARG A 159 -1.36 -12.33 -14.68
C ARG A 159 -2.35 -11.33 -14.08
N TYR A 160 -1.87 -10.18 -13.62
CA TYR A 160 -2.70 -9.19 -12.91
C TYR A 160 -2.99 -7.93 -13.73
N ARG A 161 -2.53 -7.86 -15.00
CA ARG A 161 -2.81 -6.70 -15.88
C ARG A 161 -4.29 -6.43 -16.04
N GLY A 162 -5.11 -7.47 -16.11
CA GLY A 162 -6.58 -7.31 -16.19
C GLY A 162 -7.20 -6.66 -14.95
N ARG A 163 -6.48 -6.60 -13.82
CA ARG A 163 -6.90 -5.96 -12.57
C ARG A 163 -6.38 -4.52 -12.41
N LEU A 164 -5.58 -4.03 -13.34
CA LEU A 164 -5.14 -2.63 -13.32
C LEU A 164 -6.33 -1.68 -13.41
N ALA A 165 -6.25 -0.59 -12.65
CA ALA A 165 -7.29 0.43 -12.60
C ALA A 165 -7.69 0.93 -13.98
N GLU A 166 -6.72 1.13 -14.87
CA GLU A 166 -6.93 1.55 -16.27
C GLU A 166 -7.80 0.56 -17.06
N ASN A 167 -7.57 -0.73 -16.87
CA ASN A 167 -8.30 -1.79 -17.58
C ASN A 167 -9.70 -2.02 -16.99
N VAL A 168 -9.80 -2.00 -15.64
CA VAL A 168 -11.09 -2.17 -14.95
C VAL A 168 -12.02 -0.97 -15.20
N LEU A 169 -11.47 0.26 -15.19
CA LEU A 169 -12.26 1.49 -15.35
C LEU A 169 -12.50 1.89 -16.82
N SER A 170 -11.74 1.33 -17.76
CA SER A 170 -11.84 1.65 -19.19
C SER A 170 -13.28 1.58 -19.76
N PRO A 171 -14.14 0.60 -19.42
CA PRO A 171 -15.52 0.56 -19.87
C PRO A 171 -16.37 1.74 -19.37
N TYR A 172 -16.03 2.28 -18.21
CA TYR A 172 -16.75 3.39 -17.57
C TYR A 172 -16.27 4.76 -18.06
N VAL A 173 -14.97 4.89 -18.36
CA VAL A 173 -14.36 6.14 -18.87
C VAL A 173 -14.78 6.45 -20.30
N LYS A 174 -15.19 5.45 -21.08
CA LYS A 174 -15.69 5.64 -22.45
C LYS A 174 -17.11 6.22 -22.50
N ARG A 175 -17.84 6.26 -21.40
CA ARG A 175 -19.09 7.02 -21.29
C ARG A 175 -18.74 8.50 -21.12
N LYS A 176 -19.18 9.35 -22.07
CA LYS A 176 -18.91 10.80 -22.12
C LYS A 176 -19.23 11.55 -20.80
N ASP A 177 -20.08 10.99 -19.96
CA ASP A 177 -20.57 11.60 -18.73
C ASP A 177 -19.54 11.70 -17.57
N VAL A 178 -18.37 11.07 -17.70
CA VAL A 178 -17.31 11.11 -16.66
C VAL A 178 -16.26 12.21 -16.95
N ARG A 179 -16.28 12.82 -18.15
CA ARG A 179 -15.32 13.86 -18.53
C ARG A 179 -15.73 15.29 -18.15
N GLU A 180 -16.93 15.48 -17.64
CA GLU A 180 -17.49 16.81 -17.33
C GLU A 180 -17.75 17.05 -15.83
N ARG A 181 -17.08 16.32 -14.94
CA ARG A 181 -17.16 16.59 -13.49
C ARG A 181 -15.79 16.75 -12.86
#